data_c06e242e4241657969c2c1009598364b
#
_entry.id   c06e242e4241657969c2c1009598364b
#
_cell.length_a   1.000
_cell.length_b   1.000
_cell.length_c   1.000
_cell.angle_alpha   90.00
_cell.angle_beta   90.00
_cell.angle_gamma   90.00
#
_symmetry.space_group_name_H-M   'P 1'
#
loop_
_entity.id
_entity.type
_entity.pdbx_description
1 polymer ?
#
loop_
_entity_poly.entity_id
_entity_poly.type
_entity_poly.pdbx_seq_one_letter_code
_entity_poly.pdbx_strand_id
1 'polypeptide(L)'
;MKILNCIHAVVAIIGIAATLTSCDGHIEFPDTAMKTCDILCTDGEIVRYDDMVSKGKTPIGVVFHVNQDGKTEGTGYAVYLWDIQPSAFSDSLGVKQNTSANPTAFDGNTNTYAMFASGVSTAATSVFDIWKYGQSAYIPSVAQLQLLYASRNAVNSYISKCGGDVISADPSECWYWSSTEVGGQEAVKAWLFSLASGALQETPKVESHKIRPIITLYN
;
A
#
# COMPACT_ATOMS: atom_id res chain seq x y z
N MET A 1 -32.09 93.61 29.13
CA MET A 1 -31.71 93.24 27.76
C MET A 1 -31.27 91.76 27.83
N LYS A 2 -31.76 91.01 26.98
CA LYS A 2 -32.02 89.60 27.06
C LYS A 2 -30.75 88.72 27.04
N ILE A 3 -30.58 87.88 28.04
CA ILE A 3 -29.55 86.84 28.07
C ILE A 3 -30.21 85.54 27.61
N LEU A 4 -29.70 85.01 26.55
CA LEU A 4 -30.20 83.78 25.94
C LEU A 4 -29.45 82.60 26.53
N ASN A 5 -30.15 81.77 27.29
CA ASN A 5 -29.59 80.55 27.84
C ASN A 5 -29.54 79.47 26.76
N CYS A 6 -28.35 79.04 26.37
CA CYS A 6 -28.14 77.83 25.61
C CYS A 6 -28.05 76.60 26.53
N ILE A 7 -29.08 75.79 26.50
CA ILE A 7 -29.09 74.49 27.16
C ILE A 7 -28.36 73.50 26.21
N HIS A 8 -27.20 73.02 26.62
CA HIS A 8 -26.54 71.96 25.92
C HIS A 8 -27.06 70.61 26.40
N ALA A 9 -27.86 69.96 25.56
CA ALA A 9 -28.25 68.59 25.78
C ALA A 9 -27.06 67.70 25.39
N VAL A 10 -26.47 67.04 26.39
CA VAL A 10 -25.47 65.99 26.19
C VAL A 10 -26.21 64.70 25.88
N VAL A 11 -26.19 64.29 24.63
CA VAL A 11 -26.67 62.97 24.21
C VAL A 11 -25.53 61.98 24.43
N ALA A 12 -25.67 61.17 25.47
CA ALA A 12 -24.77 60.04 25.65
C ALA A 12 -25.14 58.92 24.66
N ILE A 13 -24.35 58.75 23.63
CA ILE A 13 -24.46 57.58 22.74
C ILE A 13 -23.75 56.43 23.41
N ILE A 14 -24.55 55.51 23.97
CA ILE A 14 -24.05 54.22 24.44
C ILE A 14 -23.86 53.35 23.21
N GLY A 15 -22.59 53.28 22.75
CA GLY A 15 -22.16 52.33 21.71
C GLY A 15 -22.16 50.92 22.26
N ILE A 16 -23.18 50.14 21.93
CA ILE A 16 -23.17 48.70 22.15
C ILE A 16 -22.22 48.14 21.11
N ALA A 17 -20.98 47.84 21.51
CA ALA A 17 -20.07 47.02 20.74
C ALA A 17 -20.58 45.58 20.74
N ALA A 18 -21.38 45.23 19.73
CA ALA A 18 -21.68 43.84 19.45
C ALA A 18 -20.37 43.15 19.03
N THR A 19 -19.70 42.48 19.95
CA THR A 19 -18.65 41.54 19.60
C THR A 19 -19.30 40.39 18.85
N LEU A 20 -19.23 40.42 17.52
CA LEU A 20 -19.50 39.27 16.70
C LEU A 20 -18.36 38.30 16.98
N THR A 21 -18.53 37.42 17.96
CA THR A 21 -17.78 36.18 18.02
C THR A 21 -18.22 35.38 16.83
N SER A 22 -17.50 35.53 15.72
CA SER A 22 -17.51 34.57 14.62
C SER A 22 -17.02 33.26 15.24
N CYS A 23 -17.93 32.42 15.69
CA CYS A 23 -17.68 31.01 15.79
C CYS A 23 -17.52 30.54 14.31
N ASP A 24 -16.32 30.65 13.79
CA ASP A 24 -15.90 29.80 12.69
C ASP A 24 -15.92 28.38 13.24
N GLY A 25 -17.10 27.79 13.22
CA GLY A 25 -17.23 26.34 13.30
C GLY A 25 -16.51 25.79 12.06
N HIS A 26 -15.20 25.60 12.15
CA HIS A 26 -14.50 24.71 11.25
C HIS A 26 -15.19 23.36 11.39
N ILE A 27 -16.16 23.09 10.53
CA ILE A 27 -16.62 21.73 10.29
C ILE A 27 -15.44 21.05 9.60
N GLU A 28 -14.56 20.44 10.40
CA GLU A 28 -13.57 19.55 9.84
C GLU A 28 -14.33 18.37 9.24
N PHE A 29 -14.47 18.37 7.92
CA PHE A 29 -14.94 17.18 7.23
C PHE A 29 -13.96 16.06 7.55
N PRO A 30 -14.46 14.85 7.88
CA PRO A 30 -13.58 13.70 8.11
C PRO A 30 -12.67 13.55 6.90
N ASP A 31 -11.36 13.53 7.13
CA ASP A 31 -10.39 13.23 6.08
C ASP A 31 -10.54 11.77 5.67
N THR A 32 -11.29 11.55 4.59
CA THR A 32 -11.58 10.23 4.02
C THR A 32 -10.54 9.80 2.99
N ALA A 33 -9.54 10.63 2.71
CA ALA A 33 -8.48 10.27 1.77
C ALA A 33 -7.70 9.04 2.26
N MET A 34 -7.44 8.10 1.35
CA MET A 34 -6.61 6.93 1.63
C MET A 34 -5.20 7.35 2.03
N LYS A 35 -4.65 6.69 3.06
CA LYS A 35 -3.29 6.93 3.56
C LYS A 35 -2.51 5.63 3.71
N THR A 36 -1.20 5.76 3.71
CA THR A 36 -0.32 4.67 4.15
C THR A 36 -0.70 4.23 5.56
N CYS A 37 -0.71 2.92 5.79
CA CYS A 37 -1.16 2.23 7.01
C CYS A 37 -2.68 2.14 7.20
N ASP A 38 -3.51 2.56 6.23
CA ASP A 38 -4.91 2.16 6.20
C ASP A 38 -5.04 0.66 5.95
N ILE A 39 -6.15 0.09 6.38
CA ILE A 39 -6.39 -1.35 6.35
C ILE A 39 -7.34 -1.68 5.20
N LEU A 40 -6.89 -2.54 4.30
CA LEU A 40 -7.76 -3.16 3.29
C LEU A 40 -8.47 -4.35 3.94
N CYS A 41 -9.79 -4.37 3.81
CA CYS A 41 -10.66 -5.40 4.39
C CYS A 41 -11.17 -6.38 3.33
N THR A 42 -11.70 -7.53 3.77
CA THR A 42 -12.22 -8.59 2.89
C THR A 42 -13.41 -8.16 2.02
N ASP A 43 -14.14 -7.13 2.44
CA ASP A 43 -15.24 -6.52 1.70
C ASP A 43 -14.78 -5.46 0.66
N GLY A 44 -13.47 -5.25 0.53
CA GLY A 44 -12.86 -4.28 -0.38
C GLY A 44 -12.76 -2.86 0.17
N GLU A 45 -13.35 -2.56 1.34
CA GLU A 45 -13.21 -1.25 1.94
C GLU A 45 -11.80 -1.02 2.50
N ILE A 46 -11.35 0.23 2.37
CA ILE A 46 -10.09 0.71 2.95
C ILE A 46 -10.45 1.69 4.07
N VAL A 47 -10.06 1.36 5.29
CA VAL A 47 -10.44 2.11 6.48
C VAL A 47 -9.26 2.30 7.44
N ARG A 48 -9.37 3.25 8.36
CA ARG A 48 -8.43 3.36 9.48
C ARG A 48 -8.48 2.12 10.36
N TYR A 49 -7.36 1.80 11.03
CA TYR A 49 -7.31 0.64 11.93
C TYR A 49 -8.42 0.66 13.00
N ASP A 50 -8.64 1.82 13.63
CA ASP A 50 -9.64 1.97 14.68
C ASP A 50 -11.07 1.80 14.13
N ASP A 51 -11.33 2.27 12.91
CA ASP A 51 -12.61 2.05 12.22
C ASP A 51 -12.80 0.57 11.86
N MET A 52 -11.74 -0.11 11.41
CA MET A 52 -11.77 -1.55 11.13
C MET A 52 -12.20 -2.33 12.40
N VAL A 53 -11.57 -2.02 13.55
CA VAL A 53 -11.88 -2.67 14.83
C VAL A 53 -13.32 -2.35 15.28
N SER A 54 -13.71 -1.07 15.28
CA SER A 54 -15.02 -0.63 15.76
C SER A 54 -16.18 -1.16 14.93
N LYS A 55 -15.97 -1.34 13.61
CA LYS A 55 -16.95 -1.89 12.67
C LYS A 55 -16.90 -3.41 12.56
N GLY A 56 -15.98 -4.09 13.25
CA GLY A 56 -15.82 -5.55 13.20
C GLY A 56 -15.45 -6.07 11.82
N LYS A 57 -14.69 -5.30 11.02
CA LYS A 57 -14.23 -5.71 9.68
C LYS A 57 -13.05 -6.67 9.76
N THR A 58 -12.92 -7.53 8.75
CA THR A 58 -11.83 -8.51 8.65
C THR A 58 -10.70 -7.95 7.75
N PRO A 59 -9.49 -7.73 8.28
CA PRO A 59 -8.37 -7.21 7.50
C PRO A 59 -7.77 -8.29 6.59
N ILE A 60 -7.27 -7.88 5.41
CA ILE A 60 -6.49 -8.72 4.49
C ILE A 60 -5.18 -8.08 4.05
N GLY A 61 -5.05 -6.76 4.18
CA GLY A 61 -3.84 -6.05 3.76
C GLY A 61 -3.69 -4.70 4.44
N VAL A 62 -2.50 -4.13 4.31
CA VAL A 62 -2.16 -2.80 4.81
C VAL A 62 -1.67 -1.95 3.65
N VAL A 63 -2.22 -0.75 3.46
CA VAL A 63 -1.79 0.20 2.44
C VAL A 63 -0.36 0.62 2.71
N PHE A 64 0.55 0.40 1.75
CA PHE A 64 1.95 0.77 1.87
C PHE A 64 2.37 1.89 0.91
N HIS A 65 1.58 2.14 -0.13
CA HIS A 65 1.82 3.19 -1.11
C HIS A 65 0.51 3.81 -1.56
N VAL A 66 0.50 5.15 -1.68
CA VAL A 66 -0.59 5.93 -2.26
C VAL A 66 -0.06 6.64 -3.50
N ASN A 67 -0.71 6.42 -4.64
CA ASN A 67 -0.30 6.98 -5.92
C ASN A 67 -0.76 8.44 -6.04
N GLN A 68 0.08 9.37 -5.59
CA GLN A 68 -0.21 10.80 -5.63
C GLN A 68 0.24 11.47 -6.94
N ASP A 69 1.19 10.89 -7.64
CA ASP A 69 1.84 11.47 -8.83
C ASP A 69 1.47 10.78 -10.15
N GLY A 70 0.59 9.78 -10.10
CA GLY A 70 0.11 9.05 -11.27
C GLY A 70 1.13 8.12 -11.92
N LYS A 71 2.26 7.82 -11.25
CA LYS A 71 3.32 6.99 -11.83
C LYS A 71 3.10 5.49 -11.64
N THR A 72 2.31 5.10 -10.66
CA THR A 72 1.99 3.70 -10.38
C THR A 72 0.59 3.35 -10.86
N GLU A 73 0.29 2.05 -10.96
CA GLU A 73 -1.03 1.57 -11.33
C GLU A 73 -2.04 1.82 -10.19
N GLY A 74 -3.29 2.14 -10.53
CA GLY A 74 -4.37 2.36 -9.59
C GLY A 74 -4.18 3.58 -8.69
N THR A 75 -4.88 3.60 -7.56
CA THR A 75 -4.78 4.66 -6.54
C THR A 75 -3.73 4.38 -5.48
N GLY A 76 -3.18 3.16 -5.44
CA GLY A 76 -2.14 2.75 -4.51
C GLY A 76 -1.97 1.24 -4.43
N TYR A 77 -1.15 0.80 -3.46
CA TYR A 77 -0.89 -0.61 -3.21
C TYR A 77 -1.09 -0.97 -1.74
N ALA A 78 -1.70 -2.12 -1.49
CA ALA A 78 -1.73 -2.77 -0.18
C ALA A 78 -0.85 -4.02 -0.18
N VAL A 79 -0.12 -4.27 0.91
CA VAL A 79 0.59 -5.53 1.13
C VAL A 79 -0.34 -6.52 1.82
N TYR A 80 -0.37 -7.75 1.33
CA TYR A 80 -1.12 -8.84 1.94
C TYR A 80 -0.56 -9.17 3.34
N LEU A 81 -1.42 -9.54 4.28
CA LEU A 81 -1.02 -9.72 5.68
C LEU A 81 -0.06 -10.88 5.90
N TRP A 82 -0.11 -11.92 5.07
CA TRP A 82 0.66 -13.17 5.29
C TRP A 82 1.64 -13.44 4.16
N ASP A 83 2.75 -14.10 4.53
CA ASP A 83 3.66 -14.68 3.56
C ASP A 83 3.00 -15.89 2.89
N ILE A 84 3.29 -16.09 1.60
CA ILE A 84 3.05 -17.37 0.95
C ILE A 84 4.26 -18.28 1.19
N GLN A 85 3.98 -19.57 1.40
CA GLN A 85 5.00 -20.58 1.59
C GLN A 85 6.02 -20.57 0.46
N PRO A 86 7.29 -20.86 0.74
CA PRO A 86 8.33 -20.87 -0.27
C PRO A 86 7.94 -21.73 -1.48
N SER A 87 8.03 -21.12 -2.66
CA SER A 87 7.66 -21.73 -3.94
C SER A 87 8.70 -21.38 -4.99
N ALA A 88 8.86 -22.22 -6.02
CA ALA A 88 9.74 -21.95 -7.14
C ALA A 88 9.10 -20.89 -8.08
N PHE A 89 9.91 -19.98 -8.59
CA PHE A 89 9.48 -19.05 -9.63
C PHE A 89 9.05 -19.82 -10.89
N SER A 90 9.79 -20.89 -11.22
CA SER A 90 9.51 -21.84 -12.30
C SER A 90 9.91 -23.26 -11.91
N ASP A 91 9.13 -24.25 -12.30
CA ASP A 91 9.39 -25.68 -12.04
C ASP A 91 10.59 -26.20 -12.85
N SER A 92 11.00 -25.48 -13.89
CA SER A 92 12.09 -25.87 -14.77
C SER A 92 12.90 -24.67 -15.25
N LEU A 93 14.16 -24.92 -15.57
CA LEU A 93 15.04 -23.95 -16.26
C LEU A 93 14.88 -24.05 -17.78
N GLY A 94 15.29 -23.00 -18.49
CA GLY A 94 15.24 -22.93 -19.94
C GLY A 94 13.95 -22.35 -20.52
N VAL A 95 12.97 -22.01 -19.67
CA VAL A 95 11.69 -21.45 -20.09
C VAL A 95 11.58 -19.99 -19.63
N LYS A 96 11.40 -19.08 -20.61
CA LYS A 96 10.99 -17.70 -20.34
C LYS A 96 9.52 -17.70 -19.99
N GLN A 97 9.16 -16.97 -18.93
CA GLN A 97 7.76 -16.82 -18.52
C GLN A 97 7.14 -15.52 -19.05
N ASN A 98 7.87 -14.83 -19.94
CA ASN A 98 7.45 -13.58 -20.58
C ASN A 98 7.08 -12.46 -19.61
N THR A 99 7.71 -12.46 -18.44
CA THR A 99 7.65 -11.31 -17.55
C THR A 99 8.57 -10.21 -18.07
N SER A 100 8.32 -8.98 -17.66
CA SER A 100 9.25 -7.89 -17.91
C SER A 100 10.58 -8.14 -17.17
N ALA A 101 11.70 -7.94 -17.86
CA ALA A 101 13.03 -7.94 -17.25
C ALA A 101 13.45 -6.52 -16.77
N ASN A 102 12.50 -5.56 -16.73
CA ASN A 102 12.77 -4.19 -16.30
C ASN A 102 12.56 -4.03 -14.80
N PRO A 103 13.64 -3.87 -13.99
CA PRO A 103 13.52 -3.76 -12.54
C PRO A 103 12.90 -2.43 -12.05
N THR A 104 12.67 -1.47 -12.97
CA THR A 104 12.06 -0.17 -12.62
C THR A 104 10.57 -0.09 -12.97
N ALA A 105 10.01 -1.13 -13.58
CA ALA A 105 8.59 -1.16 -13.96
C ALA A 105 7.69 -1.59 -12.79
N PHE A 106 6.51 -0.96 -12.68
CA PHE A 106 5.48 -1.31 -11.68
C PHE A 106 4.46 -2.30 -12.28
N ASP A 107 4.94 -3.43 -12.78
CA ASP A 107 4.20 -4.35 -13.64
C ASP A 107 3.97 -5.74 -13.03
N GLY A 108 4.05 -5.86 -11.71
CA GLY A 108 3.93 -7.12 -10.98
C GLY A 108 2.65 -7.90 -11.30
N ASN A 109 1.52 -7.21 -11.50
CA ASN A 109 0.24 -7.83 -11.85
C ASN A 109 0.34 -8.52 -13.24
N THR A 110 0.81 -7.80 -14.26
CA THR A 110 1.01 -8.33 -15.62
C THR A 110 2.01 -9.49 -15.62
N ASN A 111 3.13 -9.33 -14.89
CA ASN A 111 4.14 -10.36 -14.76
C ASN A 111 3.59 -11.64 -14.10
N THR A 112 2.83 -11.50 -13.01
CA THR A 112 2.24 -12.65 -12.32
C THR A 112 1.26 -13.40 -13.23
N TYR A 113 0.46 -12.67 -14.01
CA TYR A 113 -0.41 -13.30 -15.01
C TYR A 113 0.37 -14.05 -16.08
N ALA A 114 1.47 -13.48 -16.59
CA ALA A 114 2.33 -14.13 -17.56
C ALA A 114 2.99 -15.41 -16.99
N MET A 115 3.44 -15.36 -15.73
CA MET A 115 3.96 -16.52 -14.99
C MET A 115 2.89 -17.62 -14.85
N PHE A 116 1.67 -17.26 -14.48
CA PHE A 116 0.56 -18.20 -14.37
C PHE A 116 0.21 -18.82 -15.73
N ALA A 117 0.11 -18.02 -16.77
CA ALA A 117 -0.19 -18.46 -18.13
C ALA A 117 0.88 -19.38 -18.72
N SER A 118 2.13 -19.32 -18.21
CA SER A 118 3.20 -20.23 -18.62
C SER A 118 2.96 -21.69 -18.22
N GLY A 119 2.12 -21.92 -17.19
CA GLY A 119 1.80 -23.24 -16.64
C GLY A 119 2.92 -23.93 -15.87
N VAL A 120 4.06 -23.25 -15.66
CA VAL A 120 5.25 -23.82 -14.99
C VAL A 120 5.69 -23.00 -13.75
N SER A 121 4.82 -22.12 -13.25
CA SER A 121 5.10 -21.30 -12.07
C SER A 121 4.26 -21.72 -10.86
N THR A 122 4.87 -22.45 -9.92
CA THR A 122 4.22 -22.75 -8.63
C THR A 122 4.02 -21.49 -7.81
N ALA A 123 4.93 -20.52 -7.89
CA ALA A 123 4.80 -19.22 -7.26
C ALA A 123 3.53 -18.47 -7.68
N ALA A 124 3.29 -18.35 -9.00
CA ALA A 124 2.09 -17.70 -9.51
C ALA A 124 0.81 -18.45 -9.15
N THR A 125 0.80 -19.78 -9.24
CA THR A 125 -0.34 -20.62 -8.85
C THR A 125 -0.70 -20.38 -7.36
N SER A 126 0.29 -20.35 -6.46
CA SER A 126 0.06 -20.13 -5.04
C SER A 126 -0.56 -18.76 -4.73
N VAL A 127 -0.24 -17.74 -5.53
CA VAL A 127 -0.83 -16.39 -5.38
C VAL A 127 -2.26 -16.35 -5.89
N PHE A 128 -2.57 -17.03 -7.01
CA PHE A 128 -3.93 -17.09 -7.53
C PHE A 128 -4.90 -17.80 -6.59
N ASP A 129 -4.44 -18.70 -5.74
CA ASP A 129 -5.26 -19.34 -4.71
C ASP A 129 -5.80 -18.37 -3.65
N ILE A 130 -5.22 -17.17 -3.53
CA ILE A 130 -5.68 -16.11 -2.61
C ILE A 130 -6.92 -15.37 -3.15
N TRP A 131 -7.26 -15.48 -4.41
CA TRP A 131 -8.38 -14.79 -5.06
C TRP A 131 -9.77 -15.12 -4.45
N LYS A 132 -9.86 -16.08 -3.58
CA LYS A 132 -11.09 -16.42 -2.86
C LYS A 132 -11.76 -15.27 -2.11
N TYR A 133 -11.05 -14.17 -1.89
CA TYR A 133 -11.59 -12.97 -1.26
C TYR A 133 -12.00 -11.88 -2.26
N GLY A 134 -11.98 -12.16 -3.58
CA GLY A 134 -12.33 -11.19 -4.62
C GLY A 134 -11.30 -10.08 -4.84
N GLN A 135 -10.15 -10.15 -4.17
CA GLN A 135 -9.05 -9.18 -4.31
C GLN A 135 -7.92 -9.80 -5.12
N SER A 136 -7.50 -9.11 -6.18
CA SER A 136 -6.46 -9.58 -7.11
C SER A 136 -5.07 -9.42 -6.52
N ALA A 137 -4.64 -10.33 -5.65
CA ALA A 137 -3.28 -10.37 -5.16
C ALA A 137 -2.31 -10.90 -6.23
N TYR A 138 -1.08 -10.38 -6.25
CA TYR A 138 -0.06 -10.79 -7.21
C TYR A 138 1.35 -10.66 -6.63
N ILE A 139 2.34 -11.26 -7.31
CA ILE A 139 3.75 -11.17 -6.96
C ILE A 139 4.27 -9.79 -7.37
N PRO A 140 4.76 -8.95 -6.45
CA PRO A 140 5.24 -7.62 -6.78
C PRO A 140 6.45 -7.65 -7.73
N SER A 141 6.60 -6.65 -8.57
CA SER A 141 7.85 -6.39 -9.31
C SER A 141 8.94 -5.86 -8.36
N VAL A 142 10.19 -5.81 -8.83
CA VAL A 142 11.31 -5.20 -8.08
C VAL A 142 10.97 -3.77 -7.65
N ALA A 143 10.43 -2.94 -8.55
CA ALA A 143 10.06 -1.55 -8.23
C ALA A 143 8.99 -1.47 -7.14
N GLN A 144 8.00 -2.36 -7.15
CA GLN A 144 6.95 -2.41 -6.12
C GLN A 144 7.50 -2.89 -4.77
N LEU A 145 8.44 -3.85 -4.76
CA LEU A 145 9.14 -4.26 -3.53
C LEU A 145 10.01 -3.13 -2.95
N GLN A 146 10.59 -2.27 -3.78
CA GLN A 146 11.30 -1.07 -3.31
C GLN A 146 10.37 -0.10 -2.58
N LEU A 147 9.15 0.12 -3.08
CA LEU A 147 8.15 0.92 -2.37
C LEU A 147 7.74 0.29 -1.03
N LEU A 148 7.54 -1.04 -1.01
CA LEU A 148 7.22 -1.76 0.23
C LEU A 148 8.37 -1.67 1.24
N TYR A 149 9.61 -1.83 0.79
CA TYR A 149 10.81 -1.67 1.63
C TYR A 149 10.87 -0.28 2.28
N ALA A 150 10.60 0.77 1.51
CA ALA A 150 10.62 2.15 2.02
C ALA A 150 9.59 2.39 3.14
N SER A 151 8.44 1.72 3.09
CA SER A 151 7.35 1.85 4.09
C SER A 151 7.32 0.73 5.13
N ARG A 152 8.20 -0.29 5.03
CA ARG A 152 8.18 -1.52 5.83
C ARG A 152 7.97 -1.30 7.32
N ASN A 153 8.73 -0.38 7.92
CA ASN A 153 8.68 -0.17 9.38
C ASN A 153 7.31 0.36 9.83
N ALA A 154 6.69 1.23 9.04
CA ALA A 154 5.38 1.76 9.34
C ALA A 154 4.30 0.67 9.19
N VAL A 155 4.29 -0.05 8.07
CA VAL A 155 3.26 -1.07 7.81
C VAL A 155 3.39 -2.28 8.72
N ASN A 156 4.60 -2.68 9.15
CA ASN A 156 4.82 -3.79 10.08
C ASN A 156 4.05 -3.63 11.40
N SER A 157 3.95 -2.41 11.90
CA SER A 157 3.17 -2.13 13.12
C SER A 157 1.69 -2.50 12.94
N TYR A 158 1.13 -2.26 11.75
CA TYR A 158 -0.27 -2.57 11.44
C TYR A 158 -0.47 -4.02 11.02
N ILE A 159 0.49 -4.62 10.29
CA ILE A 159 0.51 -6.06 9.99
C ILE A 159 0.42 -6.84 11.30
N SER A 160 1.25 -6.51 12.30
CA SER A 160 1.24 -7.15 13.62
C SER A 160 -0.11 -6.97 14.33
N LYS A 161 -0.67 -5.75 14.34
CA LYS A 161 -1.99 -5.47 14.95
C LYS A 161 -3.13 -6.24 14.29
N CYS A 162 -3.02 -6.50 13.00
CA CYS A 162 -3.99 -7.28 12.21
C CYS A 162 -3.76 -8.79 12.29
N GLY A 163 -2.77 -9.28 13.06
CA GLY A 163 -2.46 -10.70 13.22
C GLY A 163 -1.79 -11.33 12.00
N GLY A 164 -1.12 -10.52 11.17
CA GLY A 164 -0.36 -10.97 10.00
C GLY A 164 1.10 -11.31 10.32
N ASP A 165 1.80 -11.84 9.32
CA ASP A 165 3.23 -12.14 9.39
C ASP A 165 4.05 -10.85 9.21
N VAL A 166 4.75 -10.43 10.24
CA VAL A 166 5.64 -9.26 10.20
C VAL A 166 6.76 -9.53 9.21
N ILE A 167 7.02 -8.56 8.31
CA ILE A 167 8.13 -8.63 7.37
C ILE A 167 9.44 -8.62 8.17
N SER A 168 10.18 -9.73 8.13
CA SER A 168 11.39 -9.95 8.92
C SER A 168 12.52 -8.98 8.51
N ALA A 169 13.30 -8.56 9.50
CA ALA A 169 14.58 -7.88 9.30
C ALA A 169 15.77 -8.84 9.38
N ASP A 170 15.53 -10.14 9.68
CA ASP A 170 16.58 -11.16 9.71
C ASP A 170 17.11 -11.40 8.29
N PRO A 171 18.44 -11.29 8.05
CA PRO A 171 19.03 -11.50 6.74
C PRO A 171 18.75 -12.87 6.12
N SER A 172 18.49 -13.90 6.93
CA SER A 172 18.17 -15.26 6.47
C SER A 172 16.71 -15.43 6.04
N GLU A 173 15.80 -14.56 6.47
CA GLU A 173 14.36 -14.70 6.28
C GLU A 173 13.71 -13.58 5.45
N CYS A 174 14.48 -12.58 5.04
CA CYS A 174 13.96 -11.36 4.43
C CYS A 174 13.94 -11.37 2.89
N TRP A 175 14.26 -12.50 2.27
CA TRP A 175 14.36 -12.63 0.82
C TRP A 175 13.04 -13.12 0.22
N TYR A 176 12.54 -12.35 -0.74
CA TYR A 176 11.26 -12.60 -1.40
C TYR A 176 11.41 -12.61 -2.90
N TRP A 177 10.69 -13.49 -3.60
CA TRP A 177 10.57 -13.40 -5.04
C TRP A 177 9.98 -12.05 -5.47
N SER A 178 10.60 -11.42 -6.44
CA SER A 178 9.91 -10.48 -7.31
C SER A 178 9.35 -11.22 -8.52
N SER A 179 8.39 -10.63 -9.24
CA SER A 179 7.90 -11.16 -10.52
C SER A 179 8.78 -10.77 -11.73
N THR A 180 9.94 -10.18 -11.50
CA THR A 180 10.82 -9.65 -12.54
C THR A 180 11.92 -10.67 -12.88
N GLU A 181 11.99 -11.14 -14.12
CA GLU A 181 13.08 -11.96 -14.63
C GLU A 181 14.39 -11.16 -14.75
N VAL A 182 15.54 -11.82 -14.75
CA VAL A 182 16.85 -11.16 -14.93
C VAL A 182 17.12 -10.93 -16.40
N GLY A 183 17.33 -9.67 -16.80
CA GLY A 183 17.60 -9.30 -18.19
C GLY A 183 18.80 -10.04 -18.79
N GLY A 184 18.61 -10.66 -19.96
CA GLY A 184 19.60 -11.52 -20.62
C GLY A 184 19.70 -12.94 -20.04
N GLN A 185 19.01 -13.24 -18.93
CA GLN A 185 18.98 -14.55 -18.27
C GLN A 185 17.53 -15.01 -17.97
N GLU A 186 16.56 -14.50 -18.70
CA GLU A 186 15.12 -14.67 -18.43
C GLU A 186 14.68 -16.14 -18.44
N ALA A 187 15.41 -17.01 -19.13
CA ALA A 187 15.13 -18.45 -19.16
C ALA A 187 15.58 -19.19 -17.88
N VAL A 188 16.43 -18.59 -17.04
CA VAL A 188 17.11 -19.30 -15.95
C VAL A 188 17.06 -18.59 -14.61
N LYS A 189 16.96 -17.24 -14.57
CA LYS A 189 17.02 -16.46 -13.33
C LYS A 189 15.90 -15.44 -13.20
N ALA A 190 15.52 -15.16 -11.96
CA ALA A 190 14.69 -14.05 -11.57
C ALA A 190 15.28 -13.31 -10.36
N TRP A 191 14.78 -12.12 -10.07
CA TRP A 191 15.25 -11.30 -8.96
C TRP A 191 14.60 -11.69 -7.65
N LEU A 192 15.43 -11.97 -6.64
CA LEU A 192 15.05 -11.87 -5.24
C LEU A 192 15.30 -10.44 -4.75
N PHE A 193 14.44 -10.01 -3.83
CA PHE A 193 14.54 -8.74 -3.15
C PHE A 193 14.60 -8.94 -1.63
N SER A 194 15.58 -8.32 -0.98
CA SER A 194 15.68 -8.32 0.48
C SER A 194 14.84 -7.17 1.05
N LEU A 195 13.75 -7.49 1.73
CA LEU A 195 12.95 -6.49 2.47
C LEU A 195 13.64 -6.02 3.77
N ALA A 196 14.79 -6.57 4.15
CA ALA A 196 15.61 -6.05 5.26
C ALA A 196 16.58 -4.94 4.81
N SER A 197 17.22 -5.10 3.64
CA SER A 197 18.31 -4.23 3.19
C SER A 197 18.04 -3.46 1.89
N GLY A 198 16.99 -3.83 1.13
CA GLY A 198 16.76 -3.31 -0.21
C GLY A 198 17.66 -3.92 -1.28
N ALA A 199 18.46 -4.94 -0.95
CA ALA A 199 19.37 -5.57 -1.88
C ALA A 199 18.63 -6.49 -2.88
N LEU A 200 19.24 -6.65 -4.06
CA LEU A 200 18.80 -7.56 -5.12
C LEU A 200 19.76 -8.73 -5.24
N GLN A 201 19.24 -9.91 -5.55
CA GLN A 201 20.01 -11.11 -5.83
C GLN A 201 19.45 -11.81 -7.06
N GLU A 202 20.32 -12.07 -8.05
CA GLU A 202 20.01 -12.96 -9.18
C GLU A 202 19.95 -14.41 -8.69
N THR A 203 18.81 -15.07 -8.88
CA THR A 203 18.55 -16.38 -8.30
C THR A 203 17.99 -17.34 -9.34
N PRO A 204 18.47 -18.61 -9.41
CA PRO A 204 17.89 -19.64 -10.24
C PRO A 204 16.39 -19.81 -9.96
N LYS A 205 15.56 -19.82 -11.00
CA LYS A 205 14.10 -19.86 -10.88
C LYS A 205 13.53 -21.10 -10.18
N VAL A 206 14.30 -22.18 -10.14
CA VAL A 206 13.91 -23.47 -9.52
C VAL A 206 14.11 -23.47 -8.01
N GLU A 207 14.76 -22.46 -7.44
CA GLU A 207 14.87 -22.31 -6.00
C GLU A 207 13.55 -21.89 -5.38
N SER A 208 13.31 -22.29 -4.13
CA SER A 208 12.09 -21.96 -3.41
C SER A 208 12.30 -20.81 -2.46
N HIS A 209 11.57 -19.71 -2.66
CA HIS A 209 11.60 -18.54 -1.78
C HIS A 209 10.21 -18.06 -1.45
N LYS A 210 10.09 -17.30 -0.36
CA LYS A 210 8.85 -16.68 0.09
C LYS A 210 8.32 -15.67 -0.95
N ILE A 211 7.02 -15.46 -0.88
CA ILE A 211 6.32 -14.42 -1.64
C ILE A 211 5.56 -13.57 -0.64
N ARG A 212 5.67 -12.25 -0.74
CA ARG A 212 4.81 -11.31 -0.07
C ARG A 212 3.90 -10.66 -1.12
N PRO A 213 2.66 -11.14 -1.29
CA PRO A 213 1.76 -10.60 -2.29
C PRO A 213 1.38 -9.16 -2.00
N ILE A 214 1.08 -8.44 -3.08
CA ILE A 214 0.47 -7.11 -3.00
C ILE A 214 -0.82 -7.05 -3.82
N ILE A 215 -1.61 -6.00 -3.59
CA ILE A 215 -2.90 -5.77 -4.23
C ILE A 215 -2.88 -4.33 -4.76
N THR A 216 -3.26 -4.14 -6.03
CA THR A 216 -3.51 -2.80 -6.58
C THR A 216 -4.88 -2.33 -6.12
N LEU A 217 -4.95 -1.08 -5.66
CA LEU A 217 -6.17 -0.45 -5.18
C LEU A 217 -6.76 0.45 -6.27
N TYR A 218 -8.08 0.37 -6.46
CA TYR A 218 -8.85 1.17 -7.38
C TYR A 218 -10.03 1.76 -6.60
N ASN A 219 -9.98 3.04 -6.32
CA ASN A 219 -11.05 3.79 -5.64
C ASN A 219 -11.72 4.76 -6.61
#